data_b83b930b13af52a8f0b959249af64bad
#
_entry.id   b83b930b13af52a8f0b959249af64bad
#
_cell.length_a   1.000
_cell.length_b   1.000
_cell.length_c   1.000
_cell.angle_alpha   90.00
_cell.angle_beta   90.00
_cell.angle_gamma   90.00
#
_symmetry.space_group_name_H-M   'P 1'
#
loop_
_entity.id
_entity.type
_entity.pdbx_description
1 polymer ?
#
loop_
_entity_poly.entity_id
_entity_poly.type
_entity_poly.pdbx_seq_one_letter_code
_entity_poly.pdbx_strand_id
1 'polypeptide(L)'
;ENLLEYPQYTRPEVWEGKKVPDILLSGDHARIDKWRLEKSKERTKARRPDLYEKYDLSGRALEYLLKNKMLHMDMIEDIRRGKANILAVREDGVLTKDRSGGVYRITAKTKDAGERLLSLTDPTGAVYVCHQKFVLTSILERFGLKNFNECYQVIYPKKKAPDLPEPDEAVEIRELDETYAANVEAHYHLYHDEAYIRERIASRQMIGAFLD
;
A
#
# COMPACT_ATOMS: atom_id res chain seq x y z
N GLU A 1 1.87 -1.81 -11.34
CA GLU A 1 1.61 -1.95 -12.79
C GLU A 1 1.23 -0.59 -13.41
N ASN A 2 2.22 0.27 -13.65
CA ASN A 2 1.99 1.59 -14.27
C ASN A 2 2.92 1.83 -15.45
N LEU A 3 3.57 0.77 -15.96
CA LEU A 3 4.44 0.86 -17.11
C LEU A 3 3.69 0.52 -18.41
N LEU A 4 4.06 1.19 -19.49
CA LEU A 4 3.64 0.80 -20.82
C LEU A 4 4.25 -0.55 -21.18
N GLU A 5 3.55 -1.30 -22.02
CA GLU A 5 4.03 -2.58 -22.50
C GLU A 5 5.34 -2.43 -23.31
N TYR A 6 6.23 -3.40 -23.13
CA TYR A 6 7.46 -3.51 -23.93
C TYR A 6 7.15 -3.76 -25.40
N PRO A 7 8.10 -3.53 -26.32
CA PRO A 7 7.92 -3.81 -27.75
C PRO A 7 7.65 -5.30 -27.98
N GLN A 8 6.56 -5.60 -28.68
CA GLN A 8 6.22 -6.96 -29.11
C GLN A 8 6.87 -7.24 -30.46
N TYR A 9 7.31 -8.48 -30.64
CA TYR A 9 7.92 -8.96 -31.88
C TYR A 9 7.18 -10.20 -32.35
N THR A 10 7.04 -10.34 -33.67
CA THR A 10 6.38 -11.47 -34.37
C THR A 10 7.35 -12.15 -35.31
N ARG A 11 6.95 -13.26 -35.91
CA ARG A 11 7.69 -13.91 -36.98
C ARG A 11 7.51 -13.16 -38.30
N PRO A 12 8.47 -13.21 -39.25
CA PRO A 12 9.76 -13.91 -39.19
C PRO A 12 10.80 -13.18 -38.28
N GLU A 13 11.91 -13.87 -37.95
CA GLU A 13 13.00 -13.31 -37.09
C GLU A 13 13.62 -12.03 -37.67
N VAL A 14 13.67 -11.94 -39.01
CA VAL A 14 14.13 -10.74 -39.72
C VAL A 14 13.04 -10.31 -40.71
N TRP A 15 12.60 -9.04 -40.60
CA TRP A 15 11.65 -8.43 -41.48
C TRP A 15 12.15 -7.06 -41.96
N GLU A 16 12.27 -6.87 -43.25
CA GLU A 16 12.74 -5.60 -43.87
C GLU A 16 14.05 -5.07 -43.24
N GLY A 17 15.02 -5.96 -42.96
CA GLY A 17 16.29 -5.63 -42.34
C GLY A 17 16.25 -5.38 -40.83
N LYS A 18 15.07 -5.45 -40.22
CA LYS A 18 14.90 -5.34 -38.76
C LYS A 18 14.90 -6.73 -38.12
N LYS A 19 15.81 -6.96 -37.19
CA LYS A 19 15.95 -8.25 -36.50
C LYS A 19 15.27 -8.22 -35.11
N VAL A 20 14.63 -9.35 -34.76
CA VAL A 20 14.20 -9.59 -33.37
C VAL A 20 15.44 -9.60 -32.45
N PRO A 21 15.43 -8.90 -31.31
CA PRO A 21 16.56 -8.93 -30.38
C PRO A 21 16.94 -10.35 -29.96
N ASP A 22 18.24 -10.68 -30.06
CA ASP A 22 18.77 -12.03 -29.77
C ASP A 22 18.40 -12.55 -28.39
N ILE A 23 18.27 -11.64 -27.41
CA ILE A 23 17.85 -11.99 -26.04
C ILE A 23 16.48 -12.67 -26.01
N LEU A 24 15.54 -12.29 -26.89
CA LEU A 24 14.22 -12.88 -26.97
C LEU A 24 14.21 -14.29 -27.58
N LEU A 25 15.29 -14.64 -28.28
CA LEU A 25 15.51 -15.95 -28.89
C LEU A 25 16.36 -16.88 -28.03
N SER A 26 16.91 -16.38 -26.92
CA SER A 26 17.88 -17.10 -26.07
C SER A 26 17.28 -18.25 -25.25
N GLY A 27 15.96 -18.30 -25.06
CA GLY A 27 15.32 -19.25 -24.15
C GLY A 27 15.55 -18.97 -22.66
N ASP A 28 16.37 -17.98 -22.29
CA ASP A 28 16.62 -17.58 -20.90
C ASP A 28 15.50 -16.65 -20.39
N HIS A 29 14.49 -17.24 -19.79
CA HIS A 29 13.31 -16.52 -19.33
C HIS A 29 13.65 -15.39 -18.33
N ALA A 30 14.62 -15.60 -17.43
CA ALA A 30 14.98 -14.58 -16.44
C ALA A 30 15.61 -13.34 -17.12
N ARG A 31 16.48 -13.55 -18.10
CA ARG A 31 17.07 -12.46 -18.89
C ARG A 31 16.06 -11.80 -19.82
N ILE A 32 15.14 -12.57 -20.40
CA ILE A 32 14.05 -12.05 -21.23
C ILE A 32 13.15 -11.14 -20.40
N ASP A 33 12.74 -11.55 -19.20
CA ASP A 33 11.87 -10.76 -18.33
C ASP A 33 12.55 -9.48 -17.85
N LYS A 34 13.85 -9.55 -17.53
CA LYS A 34 14.64 -8.35 -17.22
C LYS A 34 14.68 -7.38 -18.39
N TRP A 35 14.94 -7.86 -19.60
CA TRP A 35 14.97 -7.05 -20.82
C TRP A 35 13.60 -6.40 -21.10
N ARG A 36 12.51 -7.16 -20.95
CA ARG A 36 11.14 -6.67 -21.10
C ARG A 36 10.84 -5.53 -20.14
N LEU A 37 11.22 -5.70 -18.87
CA LEU A 37 11.05 -4.66 -17.85
C LEU A 37 11.85 -3.40 -18.17
N GLU A 38 13.09 -3.53 -18.62
CA GLU A 38 13.93 -2.39 -19.01
C GLU A 38 13.30 -1.64 -20.21
N LYS A 39 12.81 -2.36 -21.24
CA LYS A 39 12.14 -1.75 -22.38
C LYS A 39 10.80 -1.09 -22.05
N SER A 40 10.05 -1.65 -21.10
CA SER A 40 8.85 -1.03 -20.55
C SER A 40 9.18 0.29 -19.86
N LYS A 41 10.24 0.33 -19.03
CA LYS A 41 10.70 1.54 -18.34
C LYS A 41 11.13 2.62 -19.34
N GLU A 42 11.98 2.27 -20.30
CA GLU A 42 12.44 3.20 -21.35
C GLU A 42 11.26 3.80 -22.12
N ARG A 43 10.33 2.95 -22.56
CA ARG A 43 9.15 3.37 -23.34
C ARG A 43 8.20 4.23 -22.51
N THR A 44 8.00 3.89 -21.25
CA THR A 44 7.15 4.66 -20.34
C THR A 44 7.76 6.02 -20.07
N LYS A 45 9.05 6.07 -19.76
CA LYS A 45 9.77 7.33 -19.52
C LYS A 45 9.68 8.28 -20.72
N ALA A 46 9.77 7.74 -21.95
CA ALA A 46 9.72 8.54 -23.16
C ALA A 46 8.31 9.01 -23.53
N ARG A 47 7.28 8.19 -23.31
CA ARG A 47 5.91 8.45 -23.81
C ARG A 47 4.92 8.88 -22.74
N ARG A 48 5.14 8.45 -21.51
CA ARG A 48 4.28 8.72 -20.34
C ARG A 48 5.15 8.97 -19.10
N PRO A 49 5.86 10.12 -19.07
CA PRO A 49 6.71 10.48 -17.94
C PRO A 49 5.93 10.55 -16.63
N ASP A 50 4.65 10.92 -16.67
CA ASP A 50 3.73 10.92 -15.53
C ASP A 50 3.58 9.53 -14.88
N LEU A 51 3.46 8.47 -15.70
CA LEU A 51 3.40 7.10 -15.21
C LEU A 51 4.76 6.60 -14.72
N TYR A 52 5.83 7.01 -15.41
CA TYR A 52 7.18 6.63 -15.00
C TYR A 52 7.55 7.23 -13.65
N GLU A 53 7.20 8.48 -13.41
CA GLU A 53 7.42 9.16 -12.13
C GLU A 53 6.70 8.43 -10.97
N LYS A 54 5.44 8.06 -11.16
CA LYS A 54 4.68 7.26 -10.18
C LYS A 54 5.32 5.90 -9.92
N TYR A 55 5.82 5.23 -10.97
CA TYR A 55 6.53 3.97 -10.83
C TYR A 55 7.83 4.13 -10.04
N ASP A 56 8.62 5.15 -10.34
CA ASP A 56 9.89 5.45 -9.66
C ASP A 56 9.67 5.78 -8.19
N LEU A 57 8.69 6.64 -7.87
CA LEU A 57 8.33 6.96 -6.49
C LEU A 57 7.92 5.72 -5.70
N SER A 58 7.12 4.82 -6.29
CA SER A 58 6.72 3.57 -5.65
C SER A 58 7.92 2.66 -5.38
N GLY A 59 8.83 2.54 -6.34
CA GLY A 59 10.07 1.76 -6.19
C GLY A 59 10.94 2.29 -5.05
N ARG A 60 11.18 3.59 -5.02
CA ARG A 60 11.99 4.27 -3.99
C ARG A 60 11.35 4.18 -2.60
N ALA A 61 10.02 4.35 -2.52
CA ALA A 61 9.29 4.19 -1.27
C ALA A 61 9.43 2.77 -0.72
N LEU A 62 9.21 1.76 -1.56
CA LEU A 62 9.35 0.36 -1.16
C LEU A 62 10.80 0.02 -0.76
N GLU A 63 11.81 0.55 -1.46
CA GLU A 63 13.21 0.38 -1.09
C GLU A 63 13.51 0.92 0.32
N TYR A 64 12.98 2.11 0.64
CA TYR A 64 13.11 2.68 1.98
C TYR A 64 12.40 1.83 3.04
N LEU A 65 11.14 1.49 2.81
CA LEU A 65 10.27 0.82 3.78
C LEU A 65 10.71 -0.62 4.06
N LEU A 66 11.23 -1.32 3.05
CA LEU A 66 11.71 -2.70 3.16
C LEU A 66 12.95 -2.84 4.04
N LYS A 67 13.69 -1.76 4.31
CA LYS A 67 14.83 -1.77 5.27
C LYS A 67 14.38 -2.14 6.68
N ASN A 68 13.12 -1.84 7.03
CA ASN A 68 12.47 -2.31 8.25
C ASN A 68 11.04 -2.78 7.93
N LYS A 69 10.95 -3.92 7.27
CA LYS A 69 9.69 -4.48 6.79
C LYS A 69 8.65 -4.65 7.88
N MET A 70 9.08 -5.08 9.08
CA MET A 70 8.14 -5.34 10.18
C MET A 70 7.48 -4.06 10.68
N LEU A 71 8.23 -2.96 10.72
CA LEU A 71 7.72 -1.65 11.14
C LEU A 71 6.78 -1.03 10.11
N HIS A 72 6.99 -1.28 8.83
CA HIS A 72 6.33 -0.56 7.75
C HIS A 72 5.38 -1.42 6.90
N MET A 73 4.90 -2.54 7.44
CA MET A 73 4.11 -3.50 6.66
C MET A 73 2.82 -2.88 6.11
N ASP A 74 2.15 -2.03 6.87
CA ASP A 74 0.95 -1.30 6.48
C ASP A 74 1.21 -0.41 5.24
N MET A 75 2.26 0.42 5.28
CA MET A 75 2.65 1.28 4.15
C MET A 75 3.07 0.45 2.93
N ILE A 76 3.83 -0.65 3.14
CA ILE A 76 4.28 -1.54 2.07
C ILE A 76 3.08 -2.15 1.35
N GLU A 77 2.11 -2.68 2.10
CA GLU A 77 0.92 -3.31 1.52
C GLU A 77 0.01 -2.29 0.83
N ASP A 78 -0.18 -1.11 1.38
CA ASP A 78 -0.96 -0.06 0.75
C ASP A 78 -0.36 0.39 -0.59
N ILE A 79 0.97 0.51 -0.67
CA ILE A 79 1.67 0.82 -1.92
C ILE A 79 1.52 -0.33 -2.93
N ARG A 80 1.75 -1.57 -2.52
CA ARG A 80 1.66 -2.75 -3.38
C ARG A 80 0.26 -2.97 -3.94
N ARG A 81 -0.75 -2.72 -3.13
CA ARG A 81 -2.16 -2.84 -3.53
C ARG A 81 -2.69 -1.61 -4.26
N GLY A 82 -1.85 -0.58 -4.45
CA GLY A 82 -2.25 0.66 -5.08
C GLY A 82 -3.30 1.45 -4.27
N LYS A 83 -3.37 1.26 -2.96
CA LYS A 83 -4.31 1.95 -2.05
C LYS A 83 -3.77 3.28 -1.53
N ALA A 84 -2.47 3.57 -1.71
CA ALA A 84 -1.84 4.79 -1.27
C ALA A 84 -1.32 5.65 -2.43
N ASN A 85 -1.46 6.97 -2.26
CA ASN A 85 -0.74 7.97 -3.01
C ASN A 85 0.55 8.31 -2.24
N ILE A 86 1.69 8.25 -2.91
CA ILE A 86 2.97 8.60 -2.31
C ILE A 86 3.18 10.10 -2.48
N LEU A 87 3.22 10.84 -1.38
CA LEU A 87 3.38 12.29 -1.39
C LEU A 87 4.85 12.71 -1.33
N ALA A 88 5.67 11.96 -0.59
CA ALA A 88 7.10 12.21 -0.52
C ALA A 88 7.89 10.94 -0.22
N VAL A 89 9.04 10.81 -0.88
CA VAL A 89 10.09 9.83 -0.56
C VAL A 89 11.40 10.56 -0.42
N ARG A 90 12.02 10.45 0.74
CA ARG A 90 13.32 11.04 1.06
C ARG A 90 14.24 9.98 1.66
N GLU A 91 15.52 10.25 1.76
CA GLU A 91 16.50 9.33 2.39
C GLU A 91 16.21 9.09 3.87
N ASP A 92 15.50 10.01 4.51
CA ASP A 92 15.20 10.04 5.92
C ASP A 92 13.70 9.87 6.26
N GLY A 93 12.82 9.61 5.27
CA GLY A 93 11.42 9.36 5.54
C GLY A 93 10.53 9.21 4.31
N VAL A 94 9.33 8.69 4.56
CA VAL A 94 8.27 8.49 3.56
C VAL A 94 6.96 9.01 4.10
N LEU A 95 6.20 9.69 3.24
CA LEU A 95 4.84 10.14 3.50
C LEU A 95 3.91 9.59 2.42
N THR A 96 2.85 8.93 2.85
CA THR A 96 1.77 8.48 1.98
C THR A 96 0.43 9.02 2.44
N LYS A 97 -0.53 9.08 1.53
CA LYS A 97 -1.94 9.36 1.83
C LYS A 97 -2.79 8.28 1.20
N ASP A 98 -3.77 7.76 1.89
CA ASP A 98 -4.69 6.80 1.29
C ASP A 98 -5.48 7.42 0.13
N ARG A 99 -6.03 6.61 -0.75
CA ARG A 99 -6.77 7.11 -1.92
C ARG A 99 -8.13 7.70 -1.56
N SER A 100 -8.72 7.32 -0.45
CA SER A 100 -9.93 7.95 0.10
C SER A 100 -9.66 9.38 0.59
N GLY A 101 -8.38 9.70 0.84
CA GLY A 101 -7.94 11.05 1.14
C GLY A 101 -7.93 11.41 2.62
N GLY A 102 -8.34 10.48 3.51
CA GLY A 102 -8.50 10.75 4.94
C GLY A 102 -7.31 10.38 5.82
N VAL A 103 -6.45 9.44 5.40
CA VAL A 103 -5.39 8.89 6.25
C VAL A 103 -4.00 9.19 5.70
N TYR A 104 -3.20 9.91 6.46
CA TYR A 104 -1.75 10.05 6.21
C TYR A 104 -0.98 8.99 6.99
N ARG A 105 -0.03 8.32 6.32
CA ARG A 105 0.94 7.45 6.98
C ARG A 105 2.33 8.04 6.82
N ILE A 106 3.03 8.17 7.92
CA ILE A 106 4.31 8.85 7.99
C ILE A 106 5.33 8.01 8.76
N THR A 107 6.52 7.89 8.20
CA THR A 107 7.69 7.34 8.86
C THR A 107 8.89 8.23 8.62
N ALA A 108 9.71 8.46 9.63
CA ALA A 108 10.88 9.32 9.57
C ALA A 108 12.01 8.80 10.45
N LYS A 109 13.27 9.12 10.11
CA LYS A 109 14.44 8.76 10.92
C LYS A 109 14.71 9.74 12.04
N THR A 110 14.29 10.99 11.88
CA THR A 110 14.54 12.07 12.84
C THR A 110 13.30 12.95 13.00
N LYS A 111 13.25 13.74 14.09
CA LYS A 111 12.17 14.71 14.32
C LYS A 111 12.10 15.71 13.17
N ASP A 112 13.22 16.26 12.74
CA ASP A 112 13.29 17.24 11.66
C ASP A 112 12.79 16.68 10.32
N ALA A 113 13.09 15.41 10.02
CA ALA A 113 12.54 14.73 8.86
C ALA A 113 11.03 14.58 8.96
N GLY A 114 10.51 14.23 10.12
CA GLY A 114 9.08 14.16 10.40
C GLY A 114 8.39 15.51 10.18
N GLU A 115 8.94 16.58 10.72
CA GLU A 115 8.43 17.96 10.58
C GLU A 115 8.35 18.38 9.10
N ARG A 116 9.41 18.11 8.32
CA ARG A 116 9.42 18.38 6.87
C ARG A 116 8.35 17.60 6.11
N LEU A 117 8.10 16.35 6.50
CA LEU A 117 7.04 15.57 5.88
C LEU A 117 5.65 16.06 6.28
N LEU A 118 5.45 16.41 7.55
CA LEU A 118 4.21 17.00 8.05
C LEU A 118 3.84 18.32 7.39
N SER A 119 4.82 19.10 6.95
CA SER A 119 4.55 20.35 6.22
C SER A 119 3.86 20.15 4.86
N LEU A 120 3.84 18.94 4.35
CA LEU A 120 3.19 18.55 3.09
C LEU A 120 1.75 18.04 3.29
N THR A 121 1.26 18.01 4.52
CA THR A 121 -0.08 17.48 4.84
C THR A 121 -1.08 18.61 5.03
N ASP A 122 -2.34 18.32 4.68
CA ASP A 122 -3.50 19.13 5.03
C ASP A 122 -4.17 18.49 6.26
N PRO A 123 -4.25 19.17 7.41
CA PRO A 123 -4.80 18.61 8.64
C PRO A 123 -6.33 18.53 8.65
N THR A 124 -7.04 19.11 7.67
CA THR A 124 -8.49 19.20 7.66
C THR A 124 -9.13 17.81 7.59
N GLY A 125 -9.73 17.36 8.69
CA GLY A 125 -10.39 16.06 8.80
C GLY A 125 -9.46 14.85 8.67
N ALA A 126 -8.14 15.05 8.82
CA ALA A 126 -7.16 14.01 8.57
C ALA A 126 -6.90 13.13 9.80
N VAL A 127 -6.69 11.85 9.54
CA VAL A 127 -6.15 10.87 10.48
C VAL A 127 -4.66 10.67 10.19
N TYR A 128 -3.84 10.67 11.21
CA TYR A 128 -2.40 10.42 11.09
C TYR A 128 -2.02 9.09 11.71
N VAL A 129 -1.32 8.26 10.94
CA VAL A 129 -0.67 7.03 11.41
C VAL A 129 0.84 7.24 11.33
N CYS A 130 1.54 7.10 12.45
CA CYS A 130 2.99 7.26 12.52
C CYS A 130 3.62 6.09 13.27
N HIS A 131 4.86 5.75 12.87
CA HIS A 131 5.58 4.60 13.41
C HIS A 131 6.61 4.98 14.49
N GLN A 132 6.86 6.27 14.69
CA GLN A 132 7.84 6.76 15.65
C GLN A 132 7.20 7.76 16.61
N LYS A 133 7.54 7.60 17.91
CA LYS A 133 6.99 8.43 18.99
C LYS A 133 7.31 9.94 18.84
N PHE A 134 8.49 10.27 18.32
CA PHE A 134 8.85 11.67 18.08
C PHE A 134 8.02 12.29 16.94
N VAL A 135 7.59 11.51 15.94
CA VAL A 135 6.66 11.98 14.90
C VAL A 135 5.29 12.25 15.51
N LEU A 136 4.79 11.38 16.39
CA LEU A 136 3.54 11.60 17.12
C LEU A 136 3.59 12.94 17.88
N THR A 137 4.68 13.19 18.63
CA THR A 137 4.85 14.46 19.34
C THR A 137 4.74 15.66 18.40
N SER A 138 5.41 15.63 17.25
CA SER A 138 5.32 16.69 16.24
C SER A 138 3.90 16.87 15.69
N ILE A 139 3.16 15.78 15.47
CA ILE A 139 1.76 15.82 15.02
C ILE A 139 0.89 16.53 16.06
N LEU A 140 0.99 16.11 17.33
CA LEU A 140 0.18 16.67 18.42
C LEU A 140 0.46 18.16 18.62
N GLU A 141 1.75 18.54 18.64
CA GLU A 141 2.18 19.94 18.81
C GLU A 141 1.73 20.83 17.65
N ARG A 142 1.96 20.36 16.39
CA ARG A 142 1.70 21.13 15.20
C ARG A 142 0.22 21.38 14.93
N PHE A 143 -0.61 20.37 15.15
CA PHE A 143 -2.04 20.40 14.78
C PHE A 143 -2.97 20.57 15.99
N GLY A 144 -2.42 20.67 17.21
CA GLY A 144 -3.20 20.83 18.43
C GLY A 144 -4.11 19.62 18.74
N LEU A 145 -3.76 18.43 18.23
CA LEU A 145 -4.54 17.23 18.47
C LEU A 145 -4.38 16.76 19.91
N LYS A 146 -5.50 16.38 20.54
CA LYS A 146 -5.53 15.95 21.95
C LYS A 146 -5.67 14.45 22.12
N ASN A 147 -6.22 13.78 21.12
CA ASN A 147 -6.53 12.36 21.17
C ASN A 147 -5.61 11.56 20.25
N PHE A 148 -5.09 10.47 20.73
CA PHE A 148 -4.36 9.47 19.95
C PHE A 148 -4.58 8.09 20.54
N ASN A 149 -4.45 7.07 19.68
CA ASN A 149 -4.45 5.67 20.10
C ASN A 149 -3.09 5.07 19.82
N GLU A 150 -2.51 4.41 20.82
CA GLU A 150 -1.32 3.58 20.62
C GLU A 150 -1.76 2.17 20.26
N CYS A 151 -1.33 1.71 19.08
CA CYS A 151 -1.74 0.42 18.54
C CYS A 151 -0.54 -0.48 18.30
N TYR A 152 -0.72 -1.78 18.49
CA TYR A 152 0.27 -2.79 18.10
C TYR A 152 -0.01 -3.26 16.68
N GLN A 153 1.03 -3.28 15.84
CA GLN A 153 0.96 -3.91 14.54
C GLN A 153 1.27 -5.40 14.67
N VAL A 154 0.27 -6.23 14.42
CA VAL A 154 0.43 -7.69 14.43
C VAL A 154 0.74 -8.17 13.02
N ILE A 155 1.83 -8.92 12.86
CA ILE A 155 2.28 -9.46 11.58
C ILE A 155 2.48 -10.96 11.71
N TYR A 156 1.93 -11.71 10.75
CA TYR A 156 2.19 -13.13 10.63
C TYR A 156 3.33 -13.36 9.61
N PRO A 157 4.56 -13.67 10.07
CA PRO A 157 5.74 -13.68 9.21
C PRO A 157 5.91 -14.97 8.39
N LYS A 158 5.17 -16.03 8.72
CA LYS A 158 5.30 -17.33 8.04
C LYS A 158 4.58 -17.34 6.70
N LYS A 159 5.10 -18.09 5.73
CA LYS A 159 4.48 -18.26 4.41
C LYS A 159 3.26 -19.19 4.43
N LYS A 160 3.21 -20.14 5.39
CA LYS A 160 2.10 -21.08 5.55
C LYS A 160 1.11 -20.50 6.56
N ALA A 161 -0.18 -20.63 6.31
CA ALA A 161 -1.21 -20.31 7.28
C ALA A 161 -0.94 -21.03 8.61
N PRO A 162 -1.26 -20.41 9.76
CA PRO A 162 -1.14 -21.09 11.03
C PRO A 162 -2.06 -22.32 11.06
N ASP A 163 -1.62 -23.37 11.72
CA ASP A 163 -2.50 -24.47 12.09
C ASP A 163 -3.39 -23.91 13.22
N LEU A 164 -4.59 -23.49 12.86
CA LEU A 164 -5.59 -23.04 13.83
C LEU A 164 -6.32 -24.25 14.40
N PRO A 165 -6.70 -24.22 15.68
CA PRO A 165 -7.63 -25.21 16.20
C PRO A 165 -8.92 -25.17 15.36
N GLU A 166 -9.57 -26.30 15.20
CA GLU A 166 -10.90 -26.33 14.61
C GLU A 166 -11.81 -25.38 15.39
N PRO A 167 -12.60 -24.55 14.69
CA PRO A 167 -13.55 -23.70 15.38
C PRO A 167 -14.51 -24.56 16.21
N ASP A 168 -14.97 -24.04 17.33
CA ASP A 168 -16.05 -24.64 18.10
C ASP A 168 -17.24 -24.85 17.16
N GLU A 169 -17.81 -26.04 17.13
CA GLU A 169 -18.96 -26.39 16.27
C GLU A 169 -20.17 -25.43 16.50
N ALA A 170 -20.24 -24.82 17.67
CA ALA A 170 -21.25 -23.82 18.01
C ALA A 170 -20.96 -22.43 17.41
N VAL A 171 -19.80 -22.20 16.78
CA VAL A 171 -19.42 -20.89 16.23
C VAL A 171 -19.42 -20.93 14.70
N GLU A 172 -20.40 -20.27 14.10
CA GLU A 172 -20.41 -20.02 12.65
C GLU A 172 -19.61 -18.77 12.30
N ILE A 173 -18.62 -18.89 11.40
CA ILE A 173 -17.86 -17.75 10.87
C ILE A 173 -18.33 -17.49 9.44
N ARG A 174 -18.91 -16.31 9.20
CA ARG A 174 -19.40 -15.92 7.87
C ARG A 174 -19.18 -14.44 7.55
N GLU A 175 -19.23 -14.10 6.26
CA GLU A 175 -19.24 -12.70 5.81
C GLU A 175 -20.47 -11.98 6.35
N LEU A 176 -20.29 -10.73 6.75
CA LEU A 176 -21.42 -9.88 7.16
C LEU A 176 -22.12 -9.32 5.92
N ASP A 177 -23.44 -9.26 5.97
CA ASP A 177 -24.28 -8.54 5.02
C ASP A 177 -24.75 -7.21 5.59
N GLU A 178 -25.44 -6.41 4.78
CA GLU A 178 -25.87 -5.06 5.16
C GLU A 178 -26.82 -5.01 6.36
N THR A 179 -27.50 -6.09 6.72
CA THR A 179 -28.41 -6.12 7.88
C THR A 179 -27.65 -5.95 9.19
N TYR A 180 -26.37 -6.27 9.21
CA TYR A 180 -25.51 -6.14 10.40
C TYR A 180 -24.87 -4.75 10.55
N ALA A 181 -24.98 -3.86 9.55
CA ALA A 181 -24.30 -2.57 9.56
C ALA A 181 -24.58 -1.72 10.80
N ALA A 182 -25.87 -1.58 11.16
CA ALA A 182 -26.26 -0.82 12.35
C ALA A 182 -25.77 -1.46 13.66
N ASN A 183 -25.75 -2.79 13.74
CA ASN A 183 -25.24 -3.50 14.91
C ASN A 183 -23.73 -3.29 15.05
N VAL A 184 -22.97 -3.41 13.94
CA VAL A 184 -21.54 -3.15 13.94
C VAL A 184 -21.24 -1.71 14.35
N GLU A 185 -21.97 -0.73 13.81
CA GLU A 185 -21.79 0.68 14.16
C GLU A 185 -22.01 0.93 15.66
N ALA A 186 -23.07 0.38 16.21
CA ALA A 186 -23.41 0.54 17.63
C ALA A 186 -22.33 -0.02 18.58
N HIS A 187 -21.55 -1.04 18.14
CA HIS A 187 -20.57 -1.74 18.97
C HIS A 187 -19.11 -1.46 18.56
N TYR A 188 -18.86 -0.80 17.42
CA TYR A 188 -17.52 -0.51 16.93
C TYR A 188 -17.02 0.82 17.47
N HIS A 189 -16.38 0.78 18.64
CA HIS A 189 -15.99 1.96 19.42
C HIS A 189 -14.91 2.85 18.79
N LEU A 190 -14.28 2.45 17.70
CA LEU A 190 -13.17 3.19 17.07
C LEU A 190 -13.62 4.11 15.92
N TYR A 191 -14.74 3.80 15.29
CA TYR A 191 -15.29 4.55 14.15
C TYR A 191 -16.82 4.53 14.19
N HIS A 192 -17.42 5.71 14.27
CA HIS A 192 -18.87 5.90 14.19
C HIS A 192 -19.25 6.44 12.81
N ASP A 193 -18.90 5.73 11.76
CA ASP A 193 -19.25 6.11 10.39
C ASP A 193 -19.95 4.92 9.71
N GLU A 194 -21.28 4.98 9.69
CA GLU A 194 -22.13 3.98 9.06
C GLU A 194 -21.77 3.79 7.59
N ALA A 195 -21.42 4.84 6.87
CA ALA A 195 -21.05 4.78 5.46
C ALA A 195 -19.76 3.95 5.27
N TYR A 196 -18.78 4.14 6.16
CA TYR A 196 -17.54 3.33 6.15
C TYR A 196 -17.83 1.86 6.42
N ILE A 197 -18.65 1.55 7.42
CA ILE A 197 -19.02 0.18 7.77
C ILE A 197 -19.72 -0.50 6.59
N ARG A 198 -20.73 0.15 5.99
CA ARG A 198 -21.45 -0.36 4.81
C ARG A 198 -20.52 -0.60 3.63
N GLU A 199 -19.57 0.30 3.36
CA GLU A 199 -18.56 0.09 2.31
C GLU A 199 -17.71 -1.16 2.58
N ARG A 200 -17.29 -1.39 3.83
CA ARG A 200 -16.51 -2.56 4.22
C ARG A 200 -17.30 -3.86 4.09
N ILE A 201 -18.56 -3.86 4.47
CA ILE A 201 -19.46 -5.00 4.30
C ILE A 201 -19.64 -5.28 2.79
N ALA A 202 -20.02 -4.28 2.01
CA ALA A 202 -20.22 -4.41 0.56
C ALA A 202 -18.96 -4.92 -0.19
N SER A 203 -17.77 -4.55 0.29
CA SER A 203 -16.50 -5.02 -0.25
C SER A 203 -16.03 -6.36 0.30
N ARG A 204 -16.87 -7.07 1.07
CA ARG A 204 -16.57 -8.38 1.71
C ARG A 204 -15.31 -8.35 2.60
N GLN A 205 -15.12 -7.26 3.32
CA GLN A 205 -13.96 -7.08 4.19
C GLN A 205 -14.30 -7.23 5.67
N MET A 206 -15.54 -7.59 5.99
CA MET A 206 -16.00 -7.84 7.36
C MET A 206 -16.57 -9.24 7.48
N ILE A 207 -16.14 -9.93 8.53
CA ILE A 207 -16.61 -11.25 8.92
C ILE A 207 -17.12 -11.20 10.36
N GLY A 208 -18.11 -11.97 10.67
CA GLY A 208 -18.64 -12.13 12.01
C GLY A 208 -18.50 -13.58 12.49
N ALA A 209 -18.42 -13.75 13.81
CA ALA A 209 -18.55 -15.01 14.48
C ALA A 209 -19.92 -15.03 15.18
N PHE A 210 -20.70 -16.06 14.92
CA PHE A 210 -22.07 -16.22 15.42
C PHE A 210 -22.10 -17.45 16.34
N LEU A 211 -22.77 -17.31 17.47
CA LEU A 211 -23.11 -18.42 18.38
C LEU A 211 -24.57 -18.71 18.17
N ASP A 212 -24.90 -19.97 17.86
CA ASP A 212 -26.29 -20.44 17.79
C ASP A 212 -26.92 -20.57 19.19
#